data_b588f64474dc9232fa488e7313ad3a7f
#
_entry.id   b588f64474dc9232fa488e7313ad3a7f
#
_cell.length_a   1.000
_cell.length_b   1.000
_cell.length_c   1.000
_cell.angle_alpha   90.00
_cell.angle_beta   90.00
_cell.angle_gamma   90.00
#
_symmetry.space_group_name_H-M   'P 1'
#
loop_
_entity.id
_entity.type
_entity.pdbx_description
1 polymer ?
#
loop_
_entity_poly.entity_id
_entity_poly.type
_entity_poly.pdbx_seq_one_letter_code
_entity_poly.pdbx_strand_id
1 'polypeptide(L)'
;MAGAAGLAGRPPHRRELRVGATVTSAAQALATLRATRTRLSHPRSWSKGAMARNQHGRPVPADCGTAYAWDLTTTLKLESLRHGAFIKAYHLVQAVVGVETTVAAWNDSTDHATLLAKLDSAIDLAIRQL
;
A
#
# COMPACT_ATOMS: atom_id res chain seq x y z
N MET A 1 -18.14 -35.08 -10.29
CA MET A 1 -18.12 -34.73 -9.74
C MET A 1 -18.33 -34.48 -9.29
N ALA A 2 -18.35 -34.38 -9.98
CA ALA A 2 -18.32 -33.87 -9.50
C ALA A 2 -18.45 -33.91 -9.07
N GLY A 3 -18.62 -34.19 -9.98
CA GLY A 3 -18.37 -34.06 -9.48
C GLY A 3 -18.41 -34.07 -9.16
N ALA A 4 -18.18 -33.97 -9.25
CA ALA A 4 -17.99 -33.65 -8.80
C ALA A 4 -17.98 -33.59 -8.50
N ALA A 5 -17.90 -34.03 -9.08
CA ALA A 5 -17.61 -33.66 -8.58
C ALA A 5 -17.42 -33.54 -8.24
N GLY A 6 -17.36 -33.82 -9.00
CA GLY A 6 -16.83 -33.50 -8.47
C GLY A 6 -16.69 -33.36 -8.30
N LEU A 7 -16.30 -33.51 -8.49
CA LEU A 7 -15.99 -33.08 -8.08
C LEU A 7 -15.84 -32.80 -7.89
N ALA A 8 -15.83 -33.40 -8.64
CA ALA A 8 -15.46 -32.90 -8.05
C ALA A 8 -15.13 -32.54 -7.88
N GLY A 9 -15.12 -32.67 -8.48
CA GLY A 9 -14.46 -32.04 -7.97
C GLY A 9 -14.12 -31.61 -7.95
N ARG A 10 -13.70 -31.65 -8.20
CA ARG A 10 -13.21 -30.99 -7.80
C ARG A 10 -12.71 -30.48 -7.52
N PRO A 11 -12.77 -30.65 -8.22
CA PRO A 11 -12.17 -29.98 -7.62
C PRO A 11 -11.96 -29.53 -7.35
N PRO A 12 -11.74 -29.37 -7.74
CA PRO A 12 -11.26 -28.66 -7.09
C PRO A 12 -10.94 -28.20 -7.04
N HIS A 13 -10.90 -28.51 -7.35
CA HIS A 13 -10.60 -27.75 -6.78
C HIS A 13 -10.39 -27.11 -6.74
N ARG A 14 -9.86 -26.79 -7.35
CA ARG A 14 -9.70 -26.07 -6.93
C ARG A 14 -9.84 -25.33 -6.58
N ARG A 15 -9.98 -25.63 -6.98
CA ARG A 15 -10.16 -24.86 -6.28
C ARG A 15 -10.12 -24.29 -5.57
N GLU A 16 -10.31 -24.71 -5.89
CA GLU A 16 -10.34 -24.11 -4.93
C GLU A 16 -9.92 -23.58 -4.35
N LEU A 17 -9.81 -23.92 -4.66
CA LEU A 17 -9.48 -23.29 -3.85
C LEU A 17 -9.57 -22.60 -3.60
N ARG A 18 -9.72 -22.58 -3.59
CA ARG A 18 -9.98 -21.94 -3.22
C ARG A 18 -10.56 -21.29 -2.78
N VAL A 19 -10.75 -21.74 -2.82
CA VAL A 19 -11.27 -20.99 -2.29
C VAL A 19 -11.37 -20.32 -1.51
N GLY A 20 -12.07 -20.30 -1.46
CA GLY A 20 -12.53 -19.38 -0.43
C GLY A 20 -11.47 -18.56 0.24
N ALA A 21 -10.38 -18.89 0.09
CA ALA A 21 -9.25 -18.16 0.63
C ALA A 21 -8.80 -16.99 -0.26
N THR A 22 -9.61 -16.61 -1.24
CA THR A 22 -9.26 -15.49 -2.12
C THR A 22 -9.37 -14.17 -1.38
N VAL A 23 -8.27 -13.47 -1.24
CA VAL A 23 -8.24 -12.13 -0.67
C VAL A 23 -8.55 -11.13 -1.77
N THR A 24 -9.52 -10.26 -1.56
CA THR A 24 -9.92 -9.26 -2.55
C THR A 24 -8.85 -8.19 -2.71
N SER A 25 -8.85 -7.51 -3.87
CA SER A 25 -7.93 -6.39 -4.07
C SER A 25 -8.19 -5.25 -3.09
N ALA A 26 -9.44 -5.06 -2.67
CA ALA A 26 -9.78 -4.07 -1.64
C ALA A 26 -9.13 -4.42 -0.30
N ALA A 27 -9.18 -5.69 0.10
CA ALA A 27 -8.56 -6.14 1.36
C ALA A 27 -7.04 -6.04 1.28
N GLN A 28 -6.44 -6.37 0.13
CA GLN A 28 -5.00 -6.23 -0.09
C GLN A 28 -4.57 -4.75 -0.04
N ALA A 29 -5.33 -3.88 -0.69
CA ALA A 29 -5.06 -2.43 -0.68
C ALA A 29 -5.15 -1.88 0.74
N LEU A 30 -6.14 -2.32 1.52
CA LEU A 30 -6.29 -1.93 2.92
C LEU A 30 -5.06 -2.34 3.73
N ALA A 31 -4.60 -3.58 3.56
CA ALA A 31 -3.41 -4.07 4.26
C ALA A 31 -2.16 -3.25 3.88
N THR A 32 -1.99 -2.96 2.58
CA THR A 32 -0.88 -2.13 2.11
C THR A 32 -0.94 -0.71 2.68
N LEU A 33 -2.13 -0.10 2.70
CA LEU A 33 -2.30 1.25 3.24
C LEU A 33 -2.02 1.30 4.74
N ARG A 34 -2.49 0.31 5.50
CA ARG A 34 -2.23 0.23 6.95
C ARG A 34 -0.75 0.07 7.24
N ALA A 35 -0.06 -0.79 6.49
CA ALA A 35 1.37 -1.00 6.65
C ALA A 35 2.15 0.27 6.28
N THR A 36 1.73 0.97 5.22
CA THR A 36 2.31 2.25 4.81
C THR A 36 2.14 3.30 5.92
N ARG A 37 0.93 3.40 6.45
CA ARG A 37 0.62 4.32 7.54
C ARG A 37 1.49 4.05 8.76
N THR A 38 1.68 2.78 9.12
CA THR A 38 2.52 2.38 10.24
C THR A 38 3.98 2.74 9.99
N ARG A 39 4.51 2.42 8.81
CA ARG A 39 5.91 2.72 8.48
C ARG A 39 6.20 4.22 8.53
N LEU A 40 5.28 5.05 8.08
CA LEU A 40 5.44 6.50 8.00
C LEU A 40 4.91 7.23 9.24
N SER A 41 4.52 6.51 10.29
CA SER A 41 3.92 7.11 11.48
C SER A 41 4.87 8.03 12.25
N HIS A 42 6.18 7.79 12.15
CA HIS A 42 7.18 8.66 12.77
C HIS A 42 7.69 9.66 11.73
N PRO A 43 7.75 10.98 12.03
CA PRO A 43 8.18 11.98 11.05
C PRO A 43 9.56 11.68 10.44
N ARG A 44 10.46 11.09 11.22
CA ARG A 44 11.83 10.81 10.77
C ARG A 44 11.92 9.63 9.82
N SER A 45 10.88 8.81 9.70
CA SER A 45 10.85 7.72 8.73
C SER A 45 10.23 8.13 7.40
N TRP A 46 9.83 9.39 7.26
CA TRP A 46 9.21 9.94 6.05
C TRP A 46 10.17 10.87 5.31
N SER A 47 10.34 10.65 4.00
CA SER A 47 11.27 11.40 3.16
C SER A 47 10.52 12.34 2.22
N LYS A 48 11.03 13.56 2.08
CA LYS A 48 10.58 14.55 1.10
C LYS A 48 11.75 14.88 0.19
N GLY A 49 11.47 15.02 -1.11
CA GLY A 49 12.48 15.38 -2.08
C GLY A 49 13.42 14.26 -2.50
N ALA A 50 13.29 13.08 -1.94
CA ALA A 50 14.06 11.89 -2.33
C ALA A 50 13.22 10.65 -2.01
N MET A 51 13.39 9.59 -2.80
CA MET A 51 12.66 8.34 -2.58
C MET A 51 13.02 7.70 -1.26
N ALA A 52 14.28 7.79 -0.85
CA ALA A 52 14.74 7.31 0.45
C ALA A 52 15.92 8.13 0.93
N ARG A 53 16.12 8.16 2.25
CA ARG A 53 17.26 8.81 2.88
C ARG A 53 17.79 7.93 3.99
N ASN A 54 19.08 8.03 4.28
CA ASN A 54 19.68 7.35 5.42
C ASN A 54 19.43 8.14 6.72
N GLN A 55 19.95 7.65 7.86
CA GLN A 55 19.75 8.29 9.15
C GLN A 55 20.40 9.67 9.25
N HIS A 56 21.31 10.00 8.34
CA HIS A 56 21.94 11.33 8.27
C HIS A 56 21.24 12.25 7.29
N GLY A 57 20.09 11.85 6.72
CA GLY A 57 19.30 12.66 5.81
C GLY A 57 19.81 12.67 4.38
N ARG A 58 20.79 11.84 4.05
CA ARG A 58 21.32 11.78 2.66
C ARG A 58 20.47 10.89 1.78
N PRO A 59 20.19 11.29 0.54
CA PRO A 59 19.49 10.44 -0.40
C PRO A 59 20.24 9.14 -0.64
N VAL A 60 19.52 8.02 -0.60
CA VAL A 60 20.05 6.68 -0.87
C VAL A 60 19.03 5.91 -1.69
N PRO A 61 19.44 4.82 -2.39
CA PRO A 61 18.46 3.94 -3.04
C PRO A 61 17.47 3.37 -2.03
N ALA A 62 16.23 3.18 -2.47
CA ALA A 62 15.15 2.72 -1.58
C ALA A 62 15.41 1.34 -0.99
N ASP A 63 16.14 0.48 -1.71
CA ASP A 63 16.50 -0.87 -1.29
C ASP A 63 17.86 -0.94 -0.60
N CYS A 64 18.49 0.20 -0.35
CA CYS A 64 19.76 0.25 0.35
C CYS A 64 19.58 -0.13 1.82
N GLY A 65 20.47 -0.96 2.35
CA GLY A 65 20.41 -1.41 3.75
C GLY A 65 20.52 -0.27 4.76
N THR A 66 20.98 0.91 4.34
CA THR A 66 21.07 2.08 5.22
C THR A 66 19.87 3.02 5.07
N ALA A 67 18.89 2.70 4.21
CA ALA A 67 17.69 3.50 4.08
C ALA A 67 16.93 3.53 5.40
N TYR A 68 16.56 4.73 5.84
CA TYR A 68 15.94 4.97 7.13
C TYR A 68 14.59 5.66 7.00
N ALA A 69 14.40 6.44 5.93
CA ALA A 69 13.17 7.16 5.63
C ALA A 69 12.82 6.95 4.16
N TRP A 70 11.53 6.90 3.85
CA TRP A 70 11.03 6.69 2.48
C TRP A 70 9.90 7.67 2.19
N ASP A 71 9.74 8.05 0.92
CA ASP A 71 8.58 8.83 0.51
C ASP A 71 7.33 7.94 0.43
N LEU A 72 6.18 8.58 0.23
CA LEU A 72 4.90 7.88 0.24
C LEU A 72 4.79 6.84 -0.87
N THR A 73 5.13 7.20 -2.12
CA THR A 73 5.01 6.28 -3.25
C THR A 73 5.94 5.08 -3.07
N THR A 74 7.17 5.31 -2.65
CA THR A 74 8.14 4.23 -2.41
C THR A 74 7.66 3.30 -1.31
N THR A 75 7.11 3.85 -0.23
CA THR A 75 6.56 3.05 0.86
C THR A 75 5.40 2.20 0.40
N LEU A 76 4.48 2.76 -0.41
CA LEU A 76 3.39 1.99 -0.99
C LEU A 76 3.90 0.81 -1.81
N LYS A 77 4.95 1.02 -2.62
CA LYS A 77 5.55 -0.06 -3.42
C LYS A 77 6.16 -1.14 -2.53
N LEU A 78 6.94 -0.74 -1.53
CA LEU A 78 7.59 -1.69 -0.63
C LEU A 78 6.57 -2.53 0.14
N GLU A 79 5.55 -1.89 0.69
CA GLU A 79 4.52 -2.61 1.45
C GLU A 79 3.64 -3.47 0.55
N SER A 80 3.41 -3.05 -0.70
CA SER A 80 2.62 -3.84 -1.63
C SER A 80 3.31 -5.15 -2.05
N LEU A 81 4.63 -5.24 -1.94
CA LEU A 81 5.35 -6.50 -2.16
C LEU A 81 4.92 -7.56 -1.16
N ARG A 82 4.51 -7.16 0.03
CA ARG A 82 4.07 -8.06 1.10
C ARG A 82 2.55 -8.24 1.12
N HIS A 83 1.80 -7.21 0.80
CA HIS A 83 0.35 -7.17 1.02
C HIS A 83 -0.45 -7.10 -0.27
N GLY A 84 0.17 -6.73 -1.39
CA GLY A 84 -0.48 -6.70 -2.70
C GLY A 84 -1.17 -5.39 -3.03
N ALA A 85 -1.77 -5.37 -4.22
CA ALA A 85 -2.67 -4.32 -4.70
C ALA A 85 -2.06 -2.91 -4.71
N PHE A 86 -0.81 -2.78 -5.22
CA PHE A 86 -0.15 -1.47 -5.31
C PHE A 86 -1.01 -0.46 -6.08
N ILE A 87 -1.49 -0.84 -7.26
CA ILE A 87 -2.24 0.08 -8.14
C ILE A 87 -3.50 0.58 -7.44
N LYS A 88 -4.25 -0.33 -6.79
CA LYS A 88 -5.46 0.06 -6.08
C LYS A 88 -5.15 0.96 -4.89
N ALA A 89 -4.14 0.63 -4.10
CA ALA A 89 -3.72 1.45 -2.97
C ALA A 89 -3.28 2.85 -3.44
N TYR A 90 -2.50 2.91 -4.53
CA TYR A 90 -2.06 4.16 -5.12
C TYR A 90 -3.25 5.02 -5.56
N HIS A 91 -4.23 4.41 -6.25
CA HIS A 91 -5.43 5.13 -6.70
C HIS A 91 -6.26 5.65 -5.54
N LEU A 92 -6.35 4.92 -4.43
CA LEU A 92 -7.04 5.39 -3.23
C LEU A 92 -6.35 6.60 -2.62
N VAL A 93 -5.03 6.59 -2.57
CA VAL A 93 -4.27 7.77 -2.11
C VAL A 93 -4.49 8.94 -3.06
N GLN A 94 -4.39 8.71 -4.38
CA GLN A 94 -4.61 9.76 -5.37
C GLN A 94 -6.00 10.37 -5.22
N ALA A 95 -7.02 9.56 -4.93
CA ALA A 95 -8.39 10.04 -4.76
C ALA A 95 -8.52 11.01 -3.58
N VAL A 96 -7.81 10.80 -2.48
CA VAL A 96 -7.88 11.68 -1.30
C VAL A 96 -6.94 12.87 -1.41
N VAL A 97 -5.87 12.77 -2.18
CA VAL A 97 -4.93 13.87 -2.41
C VAL A 97 -5.49 14.88 -3.41
N GLY A 98 -6.24 14.40 -4.40
CA GLY A 98 -6.85 15.25 -5.42
C GLY A 98 -6.19 15.08 -6.78
N VAL A 99 -6.88 15.55 -7.82
CA VAL A 99 -6.46 15.34 -9.20
C VAL A 99 -5.54 16.45 -9.72
N GLU A 100 -5.37 17.53 -8.95
CA GLU A 100 -4.54 18.68 -9.36
C GLU A 100 -3.06 18.44 -9.19
N THR A 101 -2.68 17.39 -8.50
CA THR A 101 -1.28 17.09 -8.18
C THR A 101 -1.01 15.59 -8.30
N THR A 102 0.25 15.24 -8.45
CA THR A 102 0.67 13.83 -8.33
C THR A 102 0.91 13.50 -6.87
N VAL A 103 0.84 12.21 -6.53
CA VAL A 103 1.16 11.78 -5.16
C VAL A 103 2.57 12.19 -4.77
N ALA A 104 3.54 12.07 -5.71
CA ALA A 104 4.93 12.43 -5.44
C ALA A 104 5.08 13.93 -5.15
N ALA A 105 4.47 14.79 -5.97
CA ALA A 105 4.54 16.24 -5.77
C ALA A 105 3.84 16.65 -4.48
N TRP A 106 2.70 16.02 -4.18
CA TRP A 106 1.97 16.27 -2.94
C TRP A 106 2.82 15.86 -1.72
N ASN A 107 3.47 14.69 -1.79
CA ASN A 107 4.38 14.22 -0.73
C ASN A 107 5.40 15.29 -0.36
N ASP A 108 5.96 15.95 -1.37
CA ASP A 108 7.05 16.93 -1.17
C ASP A 108 6.53 18.29 -0.68
N SER A 109 5.23 18.55 -0.78
CA SER A 109 4.65 19.86 -0.43
C SER A 109 3.80 19.84 0.83
N THR A 110 3.51 18.67 1.40
CA THR A 110 2.63 18.53 2.56
C THR A 110 3.44 18.39 3.86
N ASP A 111 2.76 18.46 5.00
CA ASP A 111 3.38 18.18 6.29
C ASP A 111 3.01 16.78 6.78
N HIS A 112 3.71 16.32 7.81
CA HIS A 112 3.55 14.97 8.33
C HIS A 112 2.14 14.70 8.89
N ALA A 113 1.57 15.66 9.60
CA ALA A 113 0.23 15.50 10.17
C ALA A 113 -0.81 15.33 9.05
N THR A 114 -0.69 16.14 7.98
CA THR A 114 -1.57 16.05 6.83
C THR A 114 -1.36 14.72 6.07
N LEU A 115 -0.12 14.28 5.94
CA LEU A 115 0.19 12.96 5.35
C LEU A 115 -0.58 11.86 6.07
N LEU A 116 -0.49 11.81 7.39
CA LEU A 116 -1.14 10.77 8.16
C LEU A 116 -2.67 10.87 8.07
N ALA A 117 -3.22 12.07 8.09
CA ALA A 117 -4.66 12.27 7.95
C ALA A 117 -5.16 11.81 6.59
N LYS A 118 -4.42 12.05 5.51
CA LYS A 118 -4.80 11.58 4.17
C LYS A 118 -4.67 10.07 4.06
N LEU A 119 -3.67 9.46 4.68
CA LEU A 119 -3.57 8.01 4.73
C LEU A 119 -4.75 7.40 5.48
N ASP A 120 -5.18 8.01 6.57
CA ASP A 120 -6.38 7.57 7.28
C ASP A 120 -7.63 7.67 6.39
N SER A 121 -7.75 8.73 5.59
CA SER A 121 -8.85 8.88 4.63
C SER A 121 -8.81 7.80 3.55
N ALA A 122 -7.63 7.47 3.03
CA ALA A 122 -7.47 6.40 2.05
C ALA A 122 -7.84 5.03 2.66
N ILE A 123 -7.46 4.80 3.92
CA ILE A 123 -7.83 3.58 4.65
C ILE A 123 -9.35 3.49 4.77
N ASP A 124 -10.02 4.58 5.13
CA ASP A 124 -11.48 4.62 5.22
C ASP A 124 -12.15 4.28 3.89
N LEU A 125 -11.61 4.80 2.77
CA LEU A 125 -12.10 4.45 1.44
C LEU A 125 -11.94 2.96 1.16
N ALA A 126 -10.79 2.38 1.51
CA ALA A 126 -10.53 0.95 1.33
C ALA A 126 -11.51 0.10 2.15
N ILE A 127 -11.78 0.50 3.39
CA ILE A 127 -12.73 -0.20 4.26
C ILE A 127 -14.13 -0.19 3.63
N ARG A 128 -14.55 0.94 3.07
CA ARG A 128 -15.87 1.04 2.43
C ARG A 128 -16.00 0.19 1.17
N GLN A 129 -14.89 -0.26 0.60
CA GLN A 129 -14.88 -1.11 -0.60
C GLN A 129 -14.80 -2.60 -0.26
N LEU A 130 -14.69 -2.94 1.01
CA LEU A 130 -14.73 -4.34 1.43
C LEU A 130 -16.14 -4.89 1.24
#